data_42a2dd1806aeefc3c582fafa2a559441
#
_entry.id   42a2dd1806aeefc3c582fafa2a559441
#
_cell.length_a   1.000
_cell.length_b   1.000
_cell.length_c   1.000
_cell.angle_alpha   90.00
_cell.angle_beta   90.00
_cell.angle_gamma   90.00
#
_symmetry.space_group_name_H-M   'P 1'
#
loop_
_entity.id
_entity.type
_entity.pdbx_description
1 polymer ?
#
loop_
_entity_poly.entity_id
_entity_poly.type
_entity_poly.pdbx_seq_one_letter_code
_entity_poly.pdbx_strand_id
1 'polypeptide(L)'
;MARYVVKLGSSIVAEDSGELRADVLTRVCDEVAARHARGDEVVIVTSGAIARGMQVMALPMRPRAIEDLQAASAVGQGKLFRVYDELLRERGVTSAQVLLTFFD
;
A
#
# COMPACT_ATOMS: atom_id res chain seq x y z
N MET A 1 -25.03 1.77 6.21
CA MET A 1 -23.56 1.88 6.17
C MET A 1 -22.95 0.49 6.27
N ALA A 2 -22.04 0.16 5.39
CA ALA A 2 -21.29 -1.08 5.45
C ALA A 2 -19.81 -0.81 5.75
N ARG A 3 -19.10 -1.84 6.19
CA ARG A 3 -17.66 -1.78 6.38
C ARG A 3 -17.01 -2.84 5.51
N TYR A 4 -16.04 -2.43 4.72
CA TYR A 4 -15.32 -3.31 3.80
C TYR A 4 -13.86 -3.39 4.19
N VAL A 5 -13.31 -4.60 4.10
CA VAL A 5 -11.88 -4.83 4.20
C VAL A 5 -11.40 -5.33 2.85
N VAL A 6 -10.51 -4.57 2.22
CA VAL A 6 -9.95 -4.89 0.91
C VAL A 6 -8.51 -5.31 1.09
N LYS A 7 -8.20 -6.54 0.78
CA LYS A 7 -6.84 -7.07 0.89
C LYS A 7 -6.17 -7.08 -0.49
N LEU A 8 -4.99 -6.48 -0.58
CA LEU A 8 -4.20 -6.43 -1.80
C LEU A 8 -2.85 -7.09 -1.56
N GLY A 9 -2.64 -8.23 -2.21
CA GLY A 9 -1.37 -8.96 -2.12
C GLY A 9 -0.25 -8.28 -2.90
N SER A 10 0.99 -8.67 -2.62
CA SER A 10 2.18 -8.04 -3.20
C SER A 10 2.18 -8.01 -4.72
N SER A 11 1.81 -9.12 -5.37
CA SER A 11 1.82 -9.22 -6.83
C SER A 11 0.72 -8.40 -7.50
N ILE A 12 -0.32 -8.03 -6.76
CA ILE A 12 -1.38 -7.15 -7.24
C ILE A 12 -0.92 -5.70 -7.16
N VAL A 13 -0.19 -5.35 -6.12
CA VAL A 13 0.26 -3.99 -5.83
C VAL A 13 1.48 -3.60 -6.67
N ALA A 14 2.43 -4.53 -6.84
CA ALA A 14 3.70 -4.24 -7.47
C ALA A 14 4.16 -5.37 -8.38
N GLU A 15 4.96 -5.01 -9.37
CA GLU A 15 5.67 -5.96 -10.21
C GLU A 15 6.87 -6.54 -9.46
N ASP A 16 7.48 -7.59 -10.01
CA ASP A 16 8.66 -8.22 -9.41
C ASP A 16 9.81 -7.22 -9.21
N SER A 17 9.89 -6.22 -10.08
CA SER A 17 10.89 -5.15 -9.96
C SER A 17 10.65 -4.22 -8.78
N GLY A 18 9.49 -4.28 -8.14
CA GLY A 18 9.06 -3.35 -7.10
C GLY A 18 8.34 -2.13 -7.63
N GLU A 19 8.21 -1.99 -8.96
CA GLU A 19 7.44 -0.91 -9.54
C GLU A 19 5.96 -1.12 -9.25
N LEU A 20 5.30 -0.05 -8.78
CA LEU A 20 3.90 -0.12 -8.42
C LEU A 20 3.00 -0.22 -9.66
N ARG A 21 1.95 -1.02 -9.56
CA ARG A 21 0.95 -1.14 -10.62
C ARG A 21 -0.03 0.01 -10.50
N ALA A 22 0.33 1.15 -11.06
CA ALA A 22 -0.41 2.40 -10.92
C ALA A 22 -1.86 2.28 -11.41
N ASP A 23 -2.11 1.54 -12.47
CA ASP A 23 -3.44 1.33 -13.02
C ASP A 23 -4.34 0.54 -12.05
N VAL A 24 -3.78 -0.46 -11.38
CA VAL A 24 -4.49 -1.25 -10.37
C VAL A 24 -4.81 -0.38 -9.16
N LEU A 25 -3.82 0.35 -8.66
CA LEU A 25 -4.01 1.22 -7.49
C LEU A 25 -5.02 2.31 -7.77
N THR A 26 -5.02 2.87 -8.97
CA THR A 26 -6.00 3.88 -9.38
C THR A 26 -7.41 3.31 -9.35
N ARG A 27 -7.62 2.12 -9.90
CA ARG A 27 -8.94 1.47 -9.89
C ARG A 27 -9.41 1.14 -8.48
N VAL A 28 -8.50 0.68 -7.62
CA VAL A 28 -8.84 0.41 -6.22
C VAL A 28 -9.27 1.69 -5.52
N CYS A 29 -8.55 2.77 -5.71
CA CYS A 29 -8.89 4.05 -5.09
C CYS A 29 -10.17 4.65 -5.64
N ASP A 30 -10.49 4.45 -6.93
CA ASP A 30 -11.78 4.83 -7.50
C ASP A 30 -12.92 4.11 -6.78
N GLU A 31 -12.78 2.80 -6.57
CA GLU A 31 -13.80 2.00 -5.90
C GLU A 31 -13.94 2.38 -4.42
N VAL A 32 -12.82 2.61 -3.74
CA VAL A 32 -12.83 3.05 -2.34
C VAL A 32 -13.55 4.39 -2.21
N ALA A 33 -13.26 5.33 -3.09
CA ALA A 33 -13.87 6.65 -3.07
C ALA A 33 -15.39 6.56 -3.30
N ALA A 34 -15.81 5.69 -4.23
CA ALA A 34 -17.23 5.50 -4.51
C ALA A 34 -17.99 4.96 -3.29
N ARG A 35 -17.39 4.01 -2.58
CA ARG A 35 -17.99 3.45 -1.36
C ARG A 35 -18.00 4.45 -0.22
N HIS A 36 -16.92 5.18 -0.06
CA HIS A 36 -16.83 6.23 0.96
C HIS A 36 -17.91 7.31 0.73
N ALA A 37 -18.15 7.68 -0.53
CA ALA A 37 -19.19 8.66 -0.88
C ALA A 37 -20.60 8.20 -0.49
N ARG A 38 -20.82 6.89 -0.39
CA ARG A 38 -22.11 6.32 0.05
C ARG A 38 -22.22 6.25 1.58
N GLY A 39 -21.21 6.66 2.30
CA GLY A 39 -21.17 6.56 3.76
C GLY A 39 -20.60 5.24 4.28
N ASP A 40 -20.03 4.41 3.43
CA ASP A 40 -19.39 3.17 3.85
C ASP A 40 -17.99 3.43 4.39
N GLU A 41 -17.53 2.54 5.26
CA GLU A 41 -16.16 2.54 5.77
C GLU A 41 -15.33 1.53 4.99
N VAL A 42 -14.10 1.89 4.64
CA VAL A 42 -13.20 1.00 3.91
C VAL A 42 -11.84 0.95 4.61
N VAL A 43 -11.36 -0.27 4.83
CA VAL A 43 -10.01 -0.55 5.32
C VAL A 43 -9.25 -1.28 4.21
N ILE A 44 -8.12 -0.74 3.80
CA ILE A 44 -7.24 -1.39 2.83
C ILE A 44 -6.12 -2.09 3.60
N VAL A 45 -5.98 -3.39 3.37
CA VAL A 45 -4.85 -4.17 3.89
C VAL A 45 -3.94 -4.45 2.70
N THR A 46 -2.79 -3.80 2.68
CA THR A 46 -1.91 -3.85 1.51
C THR A 46 -0.57 -4.51 1.83
N SER A 47 -0.05 -5.24 0.87
CA SER A 47 1.32 -5.75 0.84
C SER A 47 2.12 -4.95 -0.19
N GLY A 48 3.39 -5.29 -0.35
CA GLY A 48 4.24 -4.67 -1.36
C GLY A 48 5.25 -3.66 -0.82
N ALA A 49 5.25 -3.40 0.49
CA ALA A 49 6.17 -2.44 1.09
C ALA A 49 7.64 -2.84 0.90
N ILE A 50 7.97 -4.12 1.12
CA ILE A 50 9.35 -4.59 0.97
C ILE A 50 9.81 -4.49 -0.50
N ALA A 51 8.97 -4.93 -1.43
CA ALA A 51 9.29 -4.86 -2.85
C ALA A 51 9.52 -3.41 -3.30
N ARG A 52 8.66 -2.51 -2.86
CA ARG A 52 8.83 -1.08 -3.17
C ARG A 52 10.09 -0.51 -2.54
N GLY A 53 10.37 -0.88 -1.30
CA GLY A 53 11.60 -0.45 -0.62
C GLY A 53 12.85 -0.95 -1.32
N MET A 54 12.86 -2.19 -1.77
CA MET A 54 13.96 -2.76 -2.54
C MET A 54 14.21 -1.98 -3.82
N GLN A 55 13.16 -1.61 -4.54
CA GLN A 55 13.29 -0.80 -5.75
C GLN A 55 13.88 0.58 -5.45
N VAL A 56 13.34 1.26 -4.44
CA VAL A 56 13.81 2.60 -4.07
C VAL A 56 15.27 2.58 -3.61
N MET A 57 15.65 1.53 -2.87
CA MET A 57 17.02 1.35 -2.38
C MET A 57 17.95 0.74 -3.42
N ALA A 58 17.43 0.41 -4.61
CA ALA A 58 18.17 -0.24 -5.70
C ALA A 58 18.83 -1.56 -5.29
N LEU A 59 18.12 -2.37 -4.49
CA LEU A 59 18.61 -3.68 -4.07
C LEU A 59 18.35 -4.71 -5.17
N PRO A 60 19.39 -5.46 -5.61
CA PRO A 60 19.22 -6.41 -6.72
C PRO A 60 18.46 -7.68 -6.34
N MET A 61 18.39 -7.99 -5.04
CA MET A 61 17.68 -9.17 -4.56
C MET A 61 17.15 -8.93 -3.17
N ARG A 62 16.17 -9.76 -2.77
CA ARG A 62 15.55 -9.66 -1.46
C ARG A 62 16.57 -9.92 -0.36
N PRO A 63 16.71 -9.01 0.61
CA PRO A 63 17.63 -9.22 1.73
C PRO A 63 17.26 -10.45 2.55
N ARG A 64 18.27 -11.07 3.17
CA ARG A 64 18.06 -12.20 4.08
C ARG A 64 18.05 -11.77 5.54
N ALA A 65 18.84 -10.75 5.86
CA ALA A 65 18.91 -10.23 7.24
C ALA A 65 17.62 -9.51 7.60
N ILE A 66 17.13 -9.72 8.81
CA ILE A 66 15.90 -9.10 9.30
C ILE A 66 16.03 -7.57 9.29
N GLU A 67 17.18 -7.04 9.70
CA GLU A 67 17.42 -5.61 9.72
C GLU A 67 17.25 -4.97 8.35
N ASP A 68 17.74 -5.65 7.32
CA ASP A 68 17.64 -5.16 5.94
C ASP A 68 16.22 -5.27 5.40
N LEU A 69 15.51 -6.33 5.77
CA LEU A 69 14.09 -6.48 5.45
C LEU A 69 13.26 -5.39 6.12
N GLN A 70 13.55 -5.09 7.37
CA GLN A 70 12.87 -4.02 8.11
C GLN A 70 13.16 -2.66 7.49
N ALA A 71 14.41 -2.41 7.07
CA ALA A 71 14.78 -1.18 6.38
C ALA A 71 14.03 -1.03 5.06
N ALA A 72 14.00 -2.09 4.25
CA ALA A 72 13.27 -2.08 2.97
C ALA A 72 11.77 -1.85 3.20
N SER A 73 11.20 -2.51 4.20
CA SER A 73 9.80 -2.32 4.56
C SER A 73 9.51 -0.89 4.98
N ALA A 74 10.36 -0.30 5.81
CA ALA A 74 10.16 1.07 6.29
C ALA A 74 10.23 2.08 5.14
N VAL A 75 11.22 1.93 4.26
CA VAL A 75 11.35 2.81 3.08
C VAL A 75 10.15 2.64 2.16
N GLY A 76 9.79 1.39 1.85
CA GLY A 76 8.71 1.09 0.94
C GLY A 76 7.34 1.46 1.47
N GLN A 77 7.13 1.30 2.77
CA GLN A 77 5.85 1.59 3.40
C GLN A 77 5.47 3.07 3.25
N GLY A 78 6.41 3.96 3.52
CA GLY A 78 6.15 5.39 3.36
C GLY A 78 5.84 5.77 1.91
N LYS A 79 6.60 5.20 0.97
CA LYS A 79 6.39 5.45 -0.46
C LYS A 79 5.06 4.90 -0.94
N LEU A 80 4.70 3.69 -0.51
CA LEU A 80 3.46 3.05 -0.90
C LEU A 80 2.25 3.80 -0.33
N PHE A 81 2.28 4.14 0.96
CA PHE A 81 1.19 4.91 1.57
C PHE A 81 0.99 6.24 0.85
N ARG A 82 2.06 6.91 0.48
CA ARG A 82 1.97 8.18 -0.22
C ARG A 82 1.19 8.07 -1.53
N VAL A 83 1.39 6.99 -2.26
CA VAL A 83 0.64 6.76 -3.50
C VAL A 83 -0.85 6.61 -3.23
N TYR A 84 -1.23 5.78 -2.26
CA TYR A 84 -2.63 5.65 -1.86
C TYR A 84 -3.22 6.98 -1.39
N ASP A 85 -2.48 7.70 -0.55
CA ASP A 85 -2.94 8.96 0.01
C ASP A 85 -3.19 10.00 -1.08
N GLU A 86 -2.28 10.13 -2.03
CA GLU A 86 -2.41 11.07 -3.14
C GLU A 86 -3.61 10.72 -4.03
N LEU A 87 -3.78 9.44 -4.38
CA LEU A 87 -4.90 8.99 -5.21
C LEU A 87 -6.23 9.23 -4.51
N LEU A 88 -6.32 8.93 -3.22
CA LEU A 88 -7.55 9.12 -2.46
C LEU A 88 -7.84 10.62 -2.24
N ARG A 89 -6.81 11.40 -2.00
CA ARG A 89 -6.98 12.85 -1.82
C ARG A 89 -7.52 13.52 -3.07
N GLU A 90 -7.05 13.11 -4.25
CA GLU A 90 -7.58 13.59 -5.52
C GLU A 90 -9.08 13.29 -5.68
N ARG A 91 -9.57 12.29 -4.97
CA ARG A 91 -10.98 11.87 -4.98
C ARG A 91 -11.76 12.35 -3.77
N GLY A 92 -11.19 13.28 -3.02
CA GLY A 92 -11.86 13.89 -1.86
C GLY A 92 -11.89 13.01 -0.62
N VAL A 93 -11.01 12.00 -0.53
CA VAL A 93 -10.97 11.09 0.60
C VAL A 93 -9.68 11.31 1.40
N THR A 94 -9.83 11.47 2.70
CA THR A 94 -8.69 11.52 3.63
C THR A 94 -8.38 10.12 4.10
N SER A 95 -7.12 9.72 4.01
CA SER A 95 -6.67 8.42 4.47
C SER A 95 -5.74 8.54 5.67
N ALA A 96 -5.63 7.46 6.42
CA ALA A 96 -4.70 7.35 7.53
C ALA A 96 -4.04 5.97 7.50
N GLN A 97 -2.82 5.90 7.97
CA GLN A 97 -2.04 4.67 7.98
C GLN A 97 -2.01 4.06 9.37
N VAL A 98 -2.18 2.75 9.43
CA VAL A 98 -2.00 1.97 10.65
C VAL A 98 -0.94 0.92 10.37
N LEU A 99 0.06 0.86 11.22
CA LEU A 99 1.12 -0.14 11.14
C LEU A 99 0.87 -1.18 12.24
N LEU A 100 0.88 -2.44 11.84
CA LEU A 100 0.66 -3.55 12.76
C LEU A 100 1.96 -4.32 12.96
N THR A 101 2.21 -4.70 14.20
CA THR A 101 3.33 -5.57 14.55
C THR A 101 2.80 -6.81 15.26
N PHE A 102 3.69 -7.80 15.48
CA PHE A 102 3.31 -9.02 16.18
C PHE A 102 2.96 -8.80 17.64
N PHE A 103 3.40 -7.69 18.21
CA PHE A 103 3.25 -7.41 19.63
C PHE A 103 2.16 -6.38 19.94
N ASP A 104 1.44 -5.95 18.93
CA ASP A 104 0.38 -4.94 19.08
C ASP A 104 -1.01 -5.54 19.36
#